data_1fe441a9fe40c3ea163807681e68a4c1
#
_entry.id   1fe441a9fe40c3ea163807681e68a4c1
#
_cell.length_a   1.000
_cell.length_b   1.000
_cell.length_c   1.000
_cell.angle_alpha   90.00
_cell.angle_beta   90.00
_cell.angle_gamma   90.00
#
_symmetry.space_group_name_H-M   'P 1'
#
loop_
_entity.id
_entity.type
_entity.pdbx_description
1 polymer ?
#
loop_
_entity_poly.entity_id
_entity_poly.type
_entity_poly.pdbx_seq_one_letter_code
_entity_poly.pdbx_strand_id
1 'polypeptide(L)'
;MARKTAHYTSPHGRDKGKVFLLEEKPAYQTEWFAYQLFTLILQHNPHYANVDIDKVKALGAAGLIQIGITAIAQIPALEVKPLLDEMLTCVKVQEKHVARDWTNDDIEEVLTFKDLREAIIELHLGFSSADGQLSSKAGDSEAQKPVPSMNIKMPQPPSRR
;
A
#
# COMPACT_ATOMS: atom_id res chain seq x y z
N MET A 1 -16.52 4.78 -20.95
CA MET A 1 -15.09 4.69 -20.57
C MET A 1 -14.92 3.52 -19.64
N ALA A 2 -13.91 2.68 -19.86
CA ALA A 2 -13.61 1.57 -18.95
C ALA A 2 -13.00 2.14 -17.65
N ARG A 3 -13.42 1.63 -16.49
CA ARG A 3 -12.84 1.95 -15.19
C ARG A 3 -11.44 1.34 -15.10
N LYS A 4 -10.58 1.97 -14.30
CA LYS A 4 -9.26 1.39 -14.03
C LYS A 4 -9.41 0.11 -13.22
N THR A 5 -8.54 -0.84 -13.50
CA THR A 5 -8.41 -2.08 -12.74
C THR A 5 -6.96 -2.33 -12.40
N ALA A 6 -6.72 -2.97 -11.28
CA ALA A 6 -5.40 -3.43 -10.87
C ALA A 6 -5.49 -4.84 -10.31
N HIS A 7 -4.39 -5.58 -10.38
CA HIS A 7 -4.27 -6.90 -9.75
C HIS A 7 -3.29 -6.80 -8.60
N TYR A 8 -3.66 -7.37 -7.47
CA TYR A 8 -2.79 -7.53 -6.33
C TYR A 8 -2.62 -9.03 -6.04
N THR A 9 -1.38 -9.48 -5.90
CA THR A 9 -1.07 -10.85 -5.49
C THR A 9 -0.48 -10.81 -4.09
N SER A 10 -1.14 -11.48 -3.14
CA SER A 10 -0.66 -11.49 -1.76
C SER A 10 0.66 -12.25 -1.62
N PRO A 11 1.68 -11.66 -0.97
CA PRO A 11 2.92 -12.35 -0.61
C PRO A 11 2.85 -13.00 0.78
N HIS A 12 1.75 -12.82 1.53
CA HIS A 12 1.68 -13.11 2.96
C HIS A 12 1.15 -14.51 3.27
N GLY A 13 1.86 -15.23 4.10
CA GLY A 13 1.49 -16.45 4.81
C GLY A 13 0.54 -17.39 4.07
N ARG A 14 -0.66 -17.61 4.63
CA ARG A 14 -1.72 -18.46 4.07
C ARG A 14 -2.40 -17.88 2.82
N ASP A 15 -2.28 -16.57 2.63
CA ASP A 15 -2.82 -15.89 1.44
C ASP A 15 -1.83 -15.82 0.30
N LYS A 16 -0.61 -16.36 0.47
CA LYS A 16 0.44 -16.28 -0.54
C LYS A 16 -0.01 -16.86 -1.87
N GLY A 17 0.08 -16.03 -2.91
CA GLY A 17 -0.31 -16.39 -4.27
C GLY A 17 -1.79 -16.20 -4.59
N LYS A 18 -2.65 -15.86 -3.62
CA LYS A 18 -4.03 -15.44 -3.91
C LYS A 18 -4.00 -14.12 -4.69
N VAL A 19 -4.79 -14.05 -5.74
CA VAL A 19 -4.88 -12.89 -6.62
C VAL A 19 -6.20 -12.16 -6.38
N PHE A 20 -6.12 -10.85 -6.20
CA PHE A 20 -7.27 -9.97 -6.02
C PHE A 20 -7.33 -8.98 -7.18
N LEU A 21 -8.52 -8.85 -7.77
CA LEU A 21 -8.84 -7.83 -8.76
C LEU A 21 -9.43 -6.61 -8.04
N LEU A 22 -8.83 -5.46 -8.26
CA LEU A 22 -9.31 -4.17 -7.76
C LEU A 22 -9.98 -3.42 -8.90
N GLU A 23 -11.20 -2.96 -8.71
CA GLU A 23 -11.94 -2.16 -9.69
C GLU A 23 -12.15 -0.74 -9.16
N GLU A 24 -11.78 0.26 -9.95
CA GLU A 24 -12.00 1.68 -9.60
C GLU A 24 -13.49 1.96 -9.40
N LYS A 25 -13.85 2.57 -8.27
CA LYS A 25 -15.23 3.03 -8.02
C LYS A 25 -15.59 4.20 -8.94
N PRO A 26 -16.89 4.44 -9.20
CA PRO A 26 -17.32 5.67 -9.86
C PRO A 26 -16.80 6.91 -9.15
N ALA A 27 -16.43 7.94 -9.91
CA ALA A 27 -15.88 9.19 -9.35
C ALA A 27 -16.77 9.78 -8.24
N TYR A 28 -18.08 9.76 -8.41
CA TYR A 28 -19.03 10.25 -7.39
C TYR A 28 -18.93 9.46 -6.07
N GLN A 29 -18.80 8.12 -6.13
CA GLN A 29 -18.68 7.30 -4.92
C GLN A 29 -17.33 7.51 -4.25
N THR A 30 -16.27 7.67 -5.04
CA THR A 30 -14.92 7.95 -4.53
C THR A 30 -14.87 9.32 -3.85
N GLU A 31 -15.47 10.34 -4.45
CA GLU A 31 -15.57 11.69 -3.87
C GLU A 31 -16.35 11.67 -2.55
N TRP A 32 -17.51 11.00 -2.53
CA TRP A 32 -18.33 10.88 -1.33
C TRP A 32 -17.60 10.15 -0.20
N PHE A 33 -16.95 9.05 -0.52
CA PHE A 33 -16.12 8.31 0.43
C PHE A 33 -14.99 9.17 1.00
N ALA A 34 -14.27 9.88 0.13
CA ALA A 34 -13.19 10.78 0.55
C ALA A 34 -13.71 11.91 1.47
N TYR A 35 -14.89 12.44 1.18
CA TYR A 35 -15.51 13.48 1.99
C TYR A 35 -15.89 12.98 3.39
N GLN A 36 -16.50 11.79 3.47
CA GLN A 36 -16.85 11.16 4.76
C GLN A 36 -15.58 10.87 5.58
N LEU A 37 -14.57 10.26 4.96
CA LEU A 37 -13.31 9.95 5.63
C LEU A 37 -12.60 11.21 6.14
N PHE A 38 -12.54 12.25 5.31
CA PHE A 38 -11.91 13.52 5.68
C PHE A 38 -12.65 14.21 6.84
N THR A 39 -13.98 14.24 6.79
CA THR A 39 -14.82 14.80 7.85
C THR A 39 -14.57 14.06 9.17
N LEU A 40 -14.52 12.73 9.14
CA LEU A 40 -14.28 11.90 10.31
C LEU A 40 -12.87 12.12 10.88
N ILE A 41 -11.86 12.24 10.02
CA ILE A 41 -10.50 12.57 10.43
C ILE A 41 -10.47 13.93 11.15
N LEU A 42 -11.10 14.96 10.59
CA LEU A 42 -11.11 16.30 11.19
C LEU A 42 -11.86 16.35 12.53
N GLN A 43 -12.93 15.58 12.69
CA GLN A 43 -13.67 15.50 13.94
C GLN A 43 -12.80 14.96 15.09
N HIS A 44 -11.99 13.95 14.81
CA HIS A 44 -11.13 13.33 15.82
C HIS A 44 -9.73 13.95 15.90
N ASN A 45 -9.31 14.65 14.86
CA ASN A 45 -7.97 15.21 14.73
C ASN A 45 -8.00 16.64 14.15
N PRO A 46 -8.47 17.64 14.89
CA PRO A 46 -8.63 19.03 14.38
C PRO A 46 -7.34 19.66 13.86
N HIS A 47 -6.18 19.18 14.32
CA HIS A 47 -4.88 19.69 13.84
C HIS A 47 -4.62 19.42 12.36
N TYR A 48 -5.27 18.40 11.75
CA TYR A 48 -5.17 18.16 10.31
C TYR A 48 -5.85 19.24 9.47
N ALA A 49 -6.73 20.07 10.04
CA ALA A 49 -7.33 21.21 9.33
C ALA A 49 -6.30 22.26 8.91
N ASN A 50 -5.15 22.32 9.59
CA ASN A 50 -4.07 23.28 9.34
C ASN A 50 -2.87 22.64 8.63
N VAL A 51 -3.03 21.43 8.09
CA VAL A 51 -1.94 20.75 7.36
C VAL A 51 -1.70 21.48 6.04
N ASP A 52 -0.43 21.82 5.80
CA ASP A 52 0.02 22.41 4.55
C ASP A 52 -0.07 21.38 3.43
N ILE A 53 -1.07 21.54 2.56
CA ILE A 53 -1.37 20.61 1.47
C ILE A 53 -0.18 20.49 0.50
N ASP A 54 0.57 21.57 0.29
CA ASP A 54 1.71 21.52 -0.64
C ASP A 54 2.86 20.69 -0.07
N LYS A 55 3.09 20.76 1.24
CA LYS A 55 4.04 19.86 1.92
C LYS A 55 3.61 18.40 1.84
N VAL A 56 2.31 18.15 2.01
CA VAL A 56 1.76 16.78 1.90
C VAL A 56 1.92 16.25 0.49
N LYS A 57 1.63 17.05 -0.54
CA LYS A 57 1.85 16.68 -1.94
C LYS A 57 3.32 16.39 -2.25
N ALA A 58 4.25 17.14 -1.64
CA ALA A 58 5.69 16.92 -1.81
C ALA A 58 6.17 15.57 -1.26
N LEU A 59 5.43 14.94 -0.33
CA LEU A 59 5.73 13.60 0.18
C LEU A 59 5.34 12.49 -0.80
N GLY A 60 4.60 12.81 -1.86
CA GLY A 60 4.10 11.84 -2.82
C GLY A 60 3.05 10.87 -2.25
N ALA A 61 2.72 9.84 -3.02
CA ALA A 61 1.68 8.87 -2.67
C ALA A 61 1.95 8.15 -1.34
N ALA A 62 3.18 7.69 -1.12
CA ALA A 62 3.55 6.97 0.09
C ALA A 62 3.38 7.83 1.36
N GLY A 63 3.73 9.11 1.28
CA GLY A 63 3.54 10.04 2.39
C GLY A 63 2.06 10.31 2.69
N LEU A 64 1.24 10.45 1.65
CA LEU A 64 -0.21 10.61 1.78
C LEU A 64 -0.86 9.39 2.44
N ILE A 65 -0.49 8.19 2.01
CA ILE A 65 -0.98 6.93 2.58
C ILE A 65 -0.58 6.84 4.06
N GLN A 66 0.68 7.14 4.37
CA GLN A 66 1.18 7.07 5.76
C GLN A 66 0.44 8.05 6.68
N ILE A 67 0.22 9.29 6.23
CA ILE A 67 -0.55 10.29 7.00
C ILE A 67 -1.99 9.81 7.19
N GLY A 68 -2.61 9.29 6.13
CA GLY A 68 -3.98 8.77 6.17
C GLY A 68 -4.13 7.61 7.17
N ILE A 69 -3.24 6.63 7.14
CA ILE A 69 -3.24 5.50 8.07
C ILE A 69 -3.08 5.99 9.52
N THR A 70 -2.16 6.92 9.77
CA THR A 70 -1.94 7.48 11.11
C THR A 70 -3.15 8.23 11.62
N ALA A 71 -3.82 9.01 10.76
CA ALA A 71 -5.03 9.73 11.11
C ALA A 71 -6.20 8.79 11.42
N ILE A 72 -6.38 7.76 10.59
CA ILE A 72 -7.43 6.74 10.77
C ILE A 72 -7.23 5.97 12.09
N ALA A 73 -5.98 5.67 12.47
CA ALA A 73 -5.67 4.94 13.70
C ALA A 73 -6.09 5.68 14.99
N GLN A 74 -6.37 6.98 14.91
CA GLN A 74 -6.84 7.78 16.04
C GLN A 74 -8.38 7.88 16.14
N ILE A 75 -9.09 7.33 15.14
CA ILE A 75 -10.56 7.33 15.12
C ILE A 75 -11.08 6.08 15.84
N PRO A 76 -12.16 6.21 16.65
CA PRO A 76 -12.79 5.05 17.27
C PRO A 76 -13.15 3.98 16.23
N ALA A 77 -12.81 2.73 16.52
CA ALA A 77 -12.92 1.61 15.58
C ALA A 77 -14.36 1.43 15.02
N LEU A 78 -15.38 1.67 15.84
CA LEU A 78 -16.78 1.54 15.43
C LEU A 78 -17.21 2.62 14.43
N GLU A 79 -16.57 3.79 14.47
CA GLU A 79 -16.87 4.89 13.55
C GLU A 79 -16.15 4.74 12.22
N VAL A 80 -14.92 4.24 12.23
CA VAL A 80 -14.13 4.05 11.01
C VAL A 80 -14.47 2.75 10.27
N LYS A 81 -14.98 1.75 10.98
CA LYS A 81 -15.26 0.42 10.40
C LYS A 81 -16.11 0.46 9.13
N PRO A 82 -17.27 1.18 9.07
CA PRO A 82 -18.09 1.22 7.85
C PRO A 82 -17.32 1.73 6.63
N LEU A 83 -16.44 2.70 6.81
CA LEU A 83 -15.61 3.25 5.72
C LEU A 83 -14.52 2.25 5.29
N LEU A 84 -13.92 1.53 6.24
CA LEU A 84 -12.95 0.49 5.92
C LEU A 84 -13.59 -0.70 5.19
N ASP A 85 -14.82 -1.04 5.55
CA ASP A 85 -15.59 -2.08 4.86
C ASP A 85 -15.99 -1.62 3.45
N GLU A 86 -16.40 -0.35 3.30
CA GLU A 86 -16.73 0.24 2.00
C GLU A 86 -15.52 0.27 1.04
N MET A 87 -14.31 0.52 1.54
CA MET A 87 -13.11 0.42 0.71
C MET A 87 -12.99 -0.96 0.04
N LEU A 88 -13.27 -2.01 0.77
CA LEU A 88 -13.10 -3.38 0.29
C LEU A 88 -14.19 -3.82 -0.69
N THR A 89 -15.27 -3.05 -0.89
CA THR A 89 -16.32 -3.40 -1.87
C THR A 89 -15.85 -3.36 -3.33
N CYS A 90 -14.69 -2.76 -3.60
CA CYS A 90 -14.09 -2.75 -4.94
C CYS A 90 -13.10 -3.91 -5.17
N VAL A 91 -12.97 -4.83 -4.21
CA VAL A 91 -12.08 -6.00 -4.28
C VAL A 91 -12.86 -7.23 -4.69
N LYS A 92 -12.30 -7.99 -5.60
CA LYS A 92 -12.79 -9.31 -6.00
C LYS A 92 -11.66 -10.34 -5.90
N VAL A 93 -11.97 -11.55 -5.53
CA VAL A 93 -11.00 -12.66 -5.60
C VAL A 93 -10.99 -13.18 -7.03
N GLN A 94 -9.81 -13.32 -7.59
CA GLN A 94 -9.64 -13.90 -8.91
C GLN A 94 -9.19 -15.35 -8.81
N GLU A 95 -10.09 -16.26 -9.17
CA GLU A 95 -9.81 -17.68 -9.27
C GLU A 95 -9.73 -18.08 -10.76
N LYS A 96 -8.52 -18.44 -11.22
CA LYS A 96 -8.24 -18.76 -12.64
C LYS A 96 -8.66 -17.60 -13.56
N HIS A 97 -9.84 -17.68 -14.19
CA HIS A 97 -10.36 -16.69 -15.14
C HIS A 97 -11.65 -16.02 -14.67
N VAL A 98 -12.11 -16.32 -13.45
CA VAL A 98 -13.36 -15.79 -12.89
C VAL A 98 -13.06 -14.91 -11.70
N ALA A 99 -13.62 -13.70 -11.71
CA ALA A 99 -13.58 -12.81 -10.57
C ALA A 99 -14.93 -12.89 -9.84
N ARG A 100 -14.89 -13.08 -8.52
CA ARG A 100 -16.07 -13.09 -7.64
C ARG A 100 -15.86 -12.17 -6.46
N ASP A 101 -16.90 -11.75 -5.82
CA ASP A 101 -16.81 -11.00 -4.58
C ASP A 101 -16.09 -11.84 -3.52
N TRP A 102 -15.25 -11.18 -2.74
CA TRP A 102 -14.52 -11.83 -1.65
C TRP A 102 -15.43 -12.09 -0.44
N THR A 103 -15.08 -13.08 0.34
CA THR A 103 -15.69 -13.43 1.62
C THR A 103 -14.66 -13.39 2.73
N ASN A 104 -15.08 -13.43 3.99
CA ASN A 104 -14.15 -13.41 5.12
C ASN A 104 -13.17 -14.58 5.12
N ASP A 105 -13.54 -15.69 4.49
CA ASP A 105 -12.68 -16.89 4.41
C ASP A 105 -11.60 -16.79 3.33
N ASP A 106 -11.71 -15.81 2.43
CA ASP A 106 -10.73 -15.62 1.35
C ASP A 106 -9.44 -14.94 1.82
N ILE A 107 -9.53 -14.16 2.90
CA ILE A 107 -8.40 -13.41 3.44
C ILE A 107 -8.14 -13.84 4.88
N GLU A 108 -7.05 -14.57 5.07
CA GLU A 108 -6.65 -15.14 6.35
C GLU A 108 -5.54 -14.35 7.06
N GLU A 109 -4.88 -13.44 6.31
CA GLU A 109 -3.75 -12.66 6.83
C GLU A 109 -4.11 -11.17 6.95
N VAL A 110 -3.87 -10.60 8.13
CA VAL A 110 -4.12 -9.18 8.40
C VAL A 110 -3.30 -8.26 7.49
N LEU A 111 -2.08 -8.68 7.14
CA LEU A 111 -1.23 -7.92 6.23
C LEU A 111 -1.80 -7.85 4.81
N THR A 112 -2.52 -8.87 4.36
CA THR A 112 -3.24 -8.84 3.08
C THR A 112 -4.29 -7.73 3.06
N PHE A 113 -5.06 -7.55 4.15
CA PHE A 113 -6.01 -6.44 4.26
C PHE A 113 -5.33 -5.07 4.22
N LYS A 114 -4.18 -4.93 4.90
CA LYS A 114 -3.41 -3.68 4.88
C LYS A 114 -2.99 -3.34 3.46
N ASP A 115 -2.35 -4.27 2.77
CA ASP A 115 -1.82 -4.05 1.42
C ASP A 115 -2.95 -3.81 0.41
N LEU A 116 -4.09 -4.50 0.53
CA LEU A 116 -5.26 -4.24 -0.30
C LEU A 116 -5.77 -2.81 -0.14
N ARG A 117 -5.84 -2.29 1.09
CA ARG A 117 -6.25 -0.89 1.31
C ARG A 117 -5.25 0.10 0.70
N GLU A 118 -3.96 -0.15 0.82
CA GLU A 118 -2.93 0.68 0.17
C GLU A 118 -3.10 0.66 -1.35
N ALA A 119 -3.28 -0.52 -1.95
CA ALA A 119 -3.49 -0.67 -3.38
C ALA A 119 -4.79 0.00 -3.88
N ILE A 120 -5.87 -0.04 -3.08
CA ILE A 120 -7.12 0.66 -3.38
C ILE A 120 -6.89 2.18 -3.41
N ILE A 121 -6.18 2.72 -2.42
CA ILE A 121 -5.87 4.15 -2.36
C ILE A 121 -5.04 4.57 -3.57
N GLU A 122 -4.01 3.81 -3.92
CA GLU A 122 -3.18 4.07 -5.10
C GLU A 122 -4.00 4.06 -6.40
N LEU A 123 -4.89 3.07 -6.58
CA LEU A 123 -5.75 2.96 -7.76
C LEU A 123 -6.63 4.20 -7.93
N HIS A 124 -7.23 4.70 -6.84
CA HIS A 124 -8.18 5.82 -6.90
C HIS A 124 -7.49 7.18 -6.97
N LEU A 125 -6.34 7.35 -6.33
CA LEU A 125 -5.59 8.61 -6.36
C LEU A 125 -4.78 8.81 -7.65
N GLY A 126 -4.70 7.79 -8.51
CA GLY A 126 -4.02 7.88 -9.80
C GLY A 126 -2.50 7.97 -9.73
N PHE A 127 -1.89 7.60 -8.60
CA PHE A 127 -0.43 7.57 -8.43
C PHE A 127 0.22 6.31 -9.00
N SER A 128 -0.55 5.37 -9.54
CA SER A 128 0.05 4.22 -10.21
C SER A 128 0.78 4.69 -11.47
N SER A 129 2.08 4.46 -11.50
CA SER A 129 2.90 4.54 -12.71
C SER A 129 2.20 3.82 -13.87
N ALA A 130 2.36 4.34 -15.09
CA ALA A 130 1.64 3.99 -16.32
C ALA A 130 1.63 2.51 -16.74
N ASP A 131 2.16 1.60 -15.94
CA ASP A 131 2.14 0.16 -16.17
C ASP A 131 1.27 -0.50 -15.11
N GLY A 132 0.12 -1.01 -15.52
CA GLY A 132 -0.93 -1.61 -14.68
C GLY A 132 -0.56 -2.91 -13.94
N GLN A 133 0.65 -3.02 -13.44
CA GLN A 133 1.10 -4.04 -12.51
C GLN A 133 1.58 -3.38 -11.22
N LEU A 134 0.71 -3.43 -10.19
CA LEU A 134 1.17 -3.33 -8.83
C LEU A 134 1.99 -4.60 -8.53
N SER A 135 3.27 -4.56 -8.92
CA SER A 135 4.22 -5.58 -8.51
C SER A 135 4.43 -5.40 -7.01
N SER A 136 3.91 -6.34 -6.22
CA SER A 136 4.32 -6.48 -4.84
C SER A 136 5.85 -6.57 -4.84
N LYS A 137 6.50 -5.54 -4.33
CA LYS A 137 7.92 -5.59 -4.00
C LYS A 137 8.09 -6.59 -2.85
N ALA A 138 8.12 -7.87 -3.22
CA ALA A 138 8.74 -8.87 -2.37
C ALA A 138 10.18 -8.41 -2.18
N GLY A 139 10.56 -8.21 -0.90
CA GLY A 139 11.90 -7.75 -0.56
C GLY A 139 12.96 -8.64 -1.23
N ASP A 140 13.60 -8.10 -2.23
CA ASP A 140 14.88 -8.61 -2.66
C ASP A 140 15.87 -8.36 -1.52
N SER A 141 16.16 -9.45 -0.82
CA SER A 141 17.36 -9.56 -0.02
C SER A 141 18.51 -9.14 -0.92
N GLU A 142 19.16 -8.04 -0.57
CA GLU A 142 20.39 -7.61 -1.20
C GLU A 142 21.36 -8.79 -1.25
N ALA A 143 21.50 -9.36 -2.44
CA ALA A 143 22.65 -10.18 -2.75
C ALA A 143 23.88 -9.27 -2.61
N GLN A 144 24.65 -9.50 -1.56
CA GLN A 144 25.93 -8.86 -1.31
C GLN A 144 26.76 -8.89 -2.59
N LYS A 145 26.99 -7.71 -3.17
CA LYS A 145 28.01 -7.54 -4.19
C LYS A 145 29.35 -7.93 -3.56
N PRO A 146 30.16 -8.78 -4.22
CA PRO A 146 31.49 -9.10 -3.70
C PRO A 146 32.31 -7.81 -3.67
N VAL A 147 32.78 -7.45 -2.48
CA VAL A 147 33.76 -6.39 -2.27
C VAL A 147 35.04 -6.74 -3.02
N PRO A 148 35.60 -5.85 -3.84
CA PRO A 148 36.89 -6.10 -4.46
C PRO A 148 37.94 -6.20 -3.34
N SER A 149 38.63 -7.34 -3.27
CA SER A 149 39.74 -7.55 -2.32
C SER A 149 40.85 -6.55 -2.62
N MET A 150 41.01 -5.57 -1.72
CA MET A 150 42.20 -4.74 -1.67
C MET A 150 43.35 -5.60 -1.20
N ASN A 151 44.24 -5.85 -2.13
CA ASN A 151 45.53 -6.51 -1.88
C ASN A 151 46.43 -5.54 -1.11
N ILE A 152 46.34 -5.56 0.22
CA ILE A 152 47.26 -4.79 1.09
C ILE A 152 48.58 -5.58 1.14
N LYS A 153 49.56 -5.09 0.38
CA LYS A 153 50.94 -5.56 0.41
C LYS A 153 51.55 -5.15 1.76
N MET A 154 51.66 -6.10 2.69
CA MET A 154 52.42 -5.88 3.95
C MET A 154 53.89 -5.63 3.66
N PRO A 155 54.52 -4.62 4.29
CA PRO A 155 55.97 -4.44 4.22
C PRO A 155 56.69 -5.54 5.04
N GLN A 156 57.69 -6.14 4.45
CA GLN A 156 58.51 -7.13 5.13
C GLN A 156 59.43 -6.41 6.16
N PRO A 157 59.67 -7.02 7.34
CA PRO A 157 60.61 -6.49 8.31
C PRO A 157 62.07 -6.68 7.83
N PRO A 158 62.95 -5.77 8.20
CA PRO A 158 64.36 -5.82 7.78
C PRO A 158 65.09 -6.99 8.46
N SER A 159 65.84 -7.77 7.65
CA SER A 159 66.67 -8.84 8.13
C SER A 159 67.85 -8.28 8.89
N ARG A 160 68.04 -8.73 10.12
CA ARG A 160 69.25 -8.45 10.94
C ARG A 160 70.43 -9.32 10.45
N ARG A 161 71.51 -8.68 10.17
CA ARG A 161 72.85 -9.28 10.21
C ARG A 161 73.40 -9.11 11.60
#